data_cdef793245db917b34c28317b1e405b5
#
_entry.id   cdef793245db917b34c28317b1e405b5
#
_cell.length_a   1.000
_cell.length_b   1.000
_cell.length_c   1.000
_cell.angle_alpha   90.00
_cell.angle_beta   90.00
_cell.angle_gamma   90.00
#
_symmetry.space_group_name_H-M   'P 1'
#
loop_
_entity.id
_entity.type
_entity.pdbx_description
1 polymer ?
#
loop_
_entity_poly.entity_id
_entity_poly.type
_entity_poly.pdbx_seq_one_letter_code
_entity_poly.pdbx_strand_id
1 'polypeptide(L)'
;MRYSKEFVEAVKNNTNLLDLISEYASDIRKVSSTVWSCRCPHPSHNDSTASFRIWFENNRWSWACMGCHSGKKNTAHKNYGSDAIAFLQWISSAPGKKQIGFAETIEILAKRNHMELENNQLAFQYKILKARANGYHANLTNKAKEYLYARGLNDDDINEWNIGYMVNKEQDVLVERVTIPLVNHNNVIVGFTNRDLNNISNAKYINSKNDEVFNKASFFFGANKLDRNCNEIKITEGAMDVILASKYNVKNIVGLLGTALTEEKIDIIAKLNMTPILCLDNDVAGQKATKKSLMLLAEKEIYAKVFIIPSGKDIADLANELQEDLDEYISSHAKPFWQYQLEESVTIYDTLITEAKNKVLQNVLDTFKSAQTEQEKAIMKSFVLERMGIVI
;
A
#
# COMPACT_ATOMS: atom_id res chain seq x y z
N MET A 1 21.51 7.00 9.89
CA MET A 1 21.90 7.52 8.56
C MET A 1 20.76 7.24 7.60
N ARG A 2 20.36 8.19 6.75
CA ARG A 2 19.27 8.03 5.76
C ARG A 2 19.62 7.06 4.64
N TYR A 3 20.91 6.85 4.36
CA TYR A 3 21.43 5.96 3.31
C TYR A 3 22.41 4.94 3.90
N SER A 4 22.50 3.73 3.31
CA SER A 4 23.49 2.72 3.72
C SER A 4 24.91 3.17 3.41
N LYS A 5 25.91 2.59 4.10
CA LYS A 5 27.30 2.88 3.78
C LYS A 5 27.67 2.43 2.37
N GLU A 6 27.12 1.30 1.96
CA GLU A 6 27.30 0.69 0.63
C GLU A 6 26.76 1.61 -0.47
N PHE A 7 25.56 2.20 -0.27
CA PHE A 7 24.98 3.13 -1.22
C PHE A 7 25.80 4.42 -1.32
N VAL A 8 26.24 4.97 -0.18
CA VAL A 8 27.08 6.17 -0.15
C VAL A 8 28.40 5.94 -0.90
N GLU A 9 29.04 4.79 -0.70
CA GLU A 9 30.27 4.44 -1.44
C GLU A 9 29.98 4.21 -2.93
N ALA A 10 28.87 3.60 -3.29
CA ALA A 10 28.45 3.46 -4.69
C ALA A 10 28.25 4.82 -5.37
N VAL A 11 27.58 5.78 -4.71
CA VAL A 11 27.42 7.15 -5.22
C VAL A 11 28.78 7.83 -5.44
N LYS A 12 29.71 7.71 -4.50
CA LYS A 12 31.07 8.26 -4.64
C LYS A 12 31.83 7.67 -5.81
N ASN A 13 31.81 6.34 -5.92
CA ASN A 13 32.57 5.61 -6.95
C ASN A 13 32.02 5.84 -8.35
N ASN A 14 30.71 6.05 -8.49
CA ASN A 14 30.07 6.37 -9.78
C ASN A 14 30.15 7.86 -10.16
N THR A 15 30.57 8.75 -9.23
CA THR A 15 30.69 10.17 -9.53
C THR A 15 32.05 10.51 -10.12
N ASN A 16 32.08 10.93 -11.39
CA ASN A 16 33.26 11.53 -11.96
C ASN A 16 33.45 12.94 -11.38
N LEU A 17 34.44 13.09 -10.51
CA LEU A 17 34.70 14.34 -9.81
C LEU A 17 35.18 15.45 -10.77
N LEU A 18 35.93 15.11 -11.80
CA LEU A 18 36.41 16.07 -12.79
C LEU A 18 35.25 16.70 -13.56
N ASP A 19 34.27 15.88 -13.99
CA ASP A 19 33.07 16.36 -14.66
C ASP A 19 32.20 17.21 -13.72
N LEU A 20 32.11 16.83 -12.44
CA LEU A 20 31.39 17.62 -11.43
C LEU A 20 32.04 18.99 -11.24
N ILE A 21 33.38 19.05 -11.10
CA ILE A 21 34.12 20.30 -10.89
C ILE A 21 34.06 21.20 -12.13
N SER A 22 33.99 20.64 -13.34
CA SER A 22 33.91 21.39 -14.59
C SER A 22 32.66 22.30 -14.69
N GLU A 23 31.64 22.03 -13.91
CA GLU A 23 30.44 22.90 -13.83
C GLU A 23 30.69 24.20 -13.02
N TYR A 24 31.78 24.21 -12.23
CA TYR A 24 32.13 25.32 -11.34
C TYR A 24 33.43 26.01 -11.72
N ALA A 25 34.27 25.40 -12.57
CA ALA A 25 35.54 25.93 -13.02
C ALA A 25 35.73 25.72 -14.54
N SER A 26 35.99 26.79 -15.27
CA SER A 26 36.13 26.78 -16.74
C SER A 26 37.57 26.66 -17.25
N ASP A 27 38.58 26.83 -16.37
CA ASP A 27 40.00 26.87 -16.71
C ASP A 27 40.78 25.60 -16.33
N ILE A 28 40.11 24.46 -16.27
CA ILE A 28 40.71 23.18 -15.90
C ILE A 28 41.75 22.76 -16.95
N ARG A 29 43.00 22.49 -16.50
CA ARG A 29 44.09 22.04 -17.34
C ARG A 29 44.65 20.74 -16.81
N LYS A 30 44.93 19.79 -17.70
CA LYS A 30 45.63 18.54 -17.37
C LYS A 30 47.10 18.84 -17.08
N VAL A 31 47.60 18.39 -15.93
CA VAL A 31 48.98 18.59 -15.48
C VAL A 31 49.81 17.29 -15.67
N SER A 32 49.17 16.14 -15.43
CA SER A 32 49.79 14.82 -15.68
C SER A 32 48.69 13.81 -16.09
N SER A 33 49.04 12.55 -16.23
CA SER A 33 48.08 11.50 -16.59
C SER A 33 46.89 11.40 -15.62
N THR A 34 47.10 11.72 -14.35
CA THR A 34 46.17 11.54 -13.24
C THR A 34 45.90 12.83 -12.45
N VAL A 35 46.41 13.99 -12.90
CA VAL A 35 46.30 15.26 -12.17
C VAL A 35 45.82 16.37 -13.08
N TRP A 36 44.84 17.14 -12.59
CA TRP A 36 44.33 18.37 -13.22
C TRP A 36 44.44 19.55 -12.25
N SER A 37 44.43 20.74 -12.78
CA SER A 37 44.57 21.98 -12.04
C SER A 37 43.72 23.09 -12.63
N CYS A 38 43.15 23.94 -11.76
CA CYS A 38 42.39 25.14 -12.14
C CYS A 38 42.51 26.21 -11.06
N ARG A 39 41.99 27.37 -11.31
CA ARG A 39 41.76 28.35 -10.22
C ARG A 39 40.68 27.82 -9.27
N CYS A 40 40.73 28.21 -8.02
CA CYS A 40 39.79 27.76 -7.01
C CYS A 40 38.36 28.16 -7.41
N PRO A 41 37.41 27.20 -7.51
CA PRO A 41 36.03 27.51 -7.90
C PRO A 41 35.21 28.18 -6.76
N HIS A 42 35.72 28.19 -5.55
CA HIS A 42 34.97 28.72 -4.42
C HIS A 42 34.97 30.27 -4.41
N PRO A 43 33.78 30.91 -4.42
CA PRO A 43 33.69 32.38 -4.56
C PRO A 43 34.40 33.20 -3.47
N SER A 44 34.60 32.62 -2.27
CA SER A 44 35.33 33.31 -1.17
C SER A 44 36.84 33.30 -1.36
N HIS A 45 37.36 32.63 -2.39
CA HIS A 45 38.79 32.58 -2.65
C HIS A 45 39.13 33.23 -3.99
N ASN A 46 39.61 34.44 -3.98
CA ASN A 46 40.07 35.13 -5.19
C ASN A 46 41.43 34.56 -5.59
N ASP A 47 41.41 33.50 -6.39
CA ASP A 47 42.59 32.74 -6.80
C ASP A 47 43.14 33.30 -8.12
N SER A 48 44.30 33.97 -8.05
CA SER A 48 45.00 34.48 -9.23
C SER A 48 45.88 33.43 -9.94
N THR A 49 46.15 32.29 -9.28
CA THR A 49 46.96 31.22 -9.78
C THR A 49 46.22 29.89 -9.71
N ALA A 50 46.51 28.93 -10.60
CA ALA A 50 45.80 27.64 -10.59
C ALA A 50 46.17 26.78 -9.37
N SER A 51 45.66 27.16 -8.19
CA SER A 51 45.98 26.50 -6.91
C SER A 51 45.06 25.34 -6.56
N PHE A 52 43.98 25.15 -7.25
CA PHE A 52 43.08 24.00 -7.06
C PHE A 52 43.57 22.78 -7.84
N ARG A 53 43.68 21.63 -7.16
CA ARG A 53 44.15 20.38 -7.72
C ARG A 53 43.13 19.28 -7.61
N ILE A 54 43.05 18.44 -8.66
CA ILE A 54 42.14 17.28 -8.78
C ILE A 54 43.02 16.06 -9.13
N TRP A 55 42.85 14.96 -8.40
CA TRP A 55 43.60 13.73 -8.60
C TRP A 55 42.70 12.55 -8.86
N PHE A 56 43.16 11.62 -9.71
CA PHE A 56 42.58 10.29 -9.85
C PHE A 56 43.68 9.25 -9.63
N GLU A 57 43.71 8.68 -8.44
CA GLU A 57 44.72 7.72 -8.00
C GLU A 57 44.07 6.55 -7.27
N ASN A 58 44.58 5.32 -7.45
CA ASN A 58 44.05 4.11 -6.82
C ASN A 58 42.53 3.94 -7.01
N ASN A 59 42.04 4.25 -8.21
CA ASN A 59 40.60 4.23 -8.57
C ASN A 59 39.71 5.15 -7.72
N ARG A 60 40.28 6.25 -7.22
CA ARG A 60 39.58 7.23 -6.40
C ARG A 60 39.88 8.64 -6.83
N TRP A 61 38.83 9.45 -6.86
CA TRP A 61 38.91 10.89 -7.06
C TRP A 61 39.19 11.61 -5.74
N SER A 62 40.01 12.63 -5.80
CA SER A 62 40.27 13.56 -4.69
C SER A 62 40.55 14.97 -5.18
N TRP A 63 40.38 15.95 -4.31
CA TRP A 63 40.63 17.34 -4.62
C TRP A 63 41.18 18.11 -3.40
N ALA A 64 41.89 19.18 -3.64
CA ALA A 64 42.24 20.17 -2.64
C ALA A 64 42.60 21.52 -3.30
N CYS A 65 42.39 22.61 -2.57
CA CYS A 65 42.93 23.91 -2.91
C CYS A 65 44.18 24.20 -2.09
N MET A 66 45.29 24.45 -2.78
CA MET A 66 46.56 24.76 -2.11
C MET A 66 46.62 26.20 -1.58
N GLY A 67 45.81 27.11 -2.15
CA GLY A 67 45.70 28.49 -1.72
C GLY A 67 44.84 28.69 -0.45
N CYS A 68 43.59 28.23 -0.44
CA CYS A 68 42.72 28.33 0.74
C CYS A 68 42.77 27.12 1.66
N HIS A 69 43.58 26.12 1.35
CA HIS A 69 43.82 24.90 2.14
C HIS A 69 42.53 24.02 2.33
N SER A 70 41.47 24.25 1.57
CA SER A 70 40.28 23.41 1.60
C SER A 70 40.56 22.01 0.97
N GLY A 71 39.87 20.97 1.44
CA GLY A 71 40.04 19.59 0.97
C GLY A 71 41.19 18.81 1.57
N LYS A 72 42.09 19.41 2.36
CA LYS A 72 43.22 18.72 3.03
C LYS A 72 42.77 18.07 4.35
N LYS A 73 43.20 16.83 4.60
CA LYS A 73 42.87 16.05 5.81
C LYS A 73 43.26 16.67 7.16
N ASN A 74 44.19 17.63 7.21
CA ASN A 74 44.85 18.10 8.43
C ASN A 74 44.74 19.63 8.65
N THR A 75 43.76 20.33 8.10
CA THR A 75 43.57 21.75 8.29
C THR A 75 42.44 22.08 9.26
N ALA A 76 42.41 23.28 9.84
CA ALA A 76 41.44 23.75 10.82
C ALA A 76 39.96 23.66 10.36
N HIS A 77 39.71 23.43 9.08
CA HIS A 77 38.39 23.15 8.50
C HIS A 77 38.12 21.61 8.53
N LYS A 78 37.86 21.11 9.73
CA LYS A 78 37.69 19.69 10.07
C LYS A 78 36.48 18.97 9.39
N ASN A 79 35.67 19.64 8.59
CA ASN A 79 34.36 19.14 8.16
C ASN A 79 34.26 18.70 6.71
N TYR A 80 35.30 18.89 5.88
CA TYR A 80 35.24 18.53 4.47
C TYR A 80 36.28 17.46 4.14
N GLY A 81 35.78 16.31 3.66
CA GLY A 81 36.62 15.28 3.05
C GLY A 81 37.14 15.72 1.65
N SER A 82 37.76 14.82 0.91
CA SER A 82 38.33 15.10 -0.40
C SER A 82 37.60 14.42 -1.58
N ASP A 83 36.39 13.93 -1.38
CA ASP A 83 35.59 13.24 -2.40
C ASP A 83 34.51 14.18 -3.03
N ALA A 84 33.68 13.65 -3.91
CA ALA A 84 32.62 14.39 -4.59
C ALA A 84 31.56 14.93 -3.63
N ILE A 85 31.24 14.20 -2.54
CA ILE A 85 30.30 14.64 -1.52
C ILE A 85 30.85 15.88 -0.81
N ALA A 86 32.11 15.78 -0.37
CA ALA A 86 32.79 16.88 0.29
C ALA A 86 32.91 18.11 -0.62
N PHE A 87 33.18 17.91 -1.92
CA PHE A 87 33.24 19.00 -2.88
C PHE A 87 31.91 19.73 -2.99
N LEU A 88 30.81 19.00 -3.15
CA LEU A 88 29.48 19.62 -3.34
C LEU A 88 29.01 20.35 -2.09
N GLN A 89 29.25 19.82 -0.91
CA GLN A 89 28.97 20.49 0.35
C GLN A 89 29.83 21.76 0.54
N TRP A 90 31.12 21.67 0.19
CA TRP A 90 32.02 22.81 0.29
C TRP A 90 31.66 23.94 -0.68
N ILE A 91 31.40 23.64 -1.94
CA ILE A 91 31.03 24.68 -2.93
C ILE A 91 29.68 25.31 -2.63
N SER A 92 28.77 24.59 -1.97
CA SER A 92 27.47 25.13 -1.53
C SER A 92 27.57 26.01 -0.28
N SER A 93 28.69 25.96 0.46
CA SER A 93 28.89 26.81 1.64
C SER A 93 29.30 28.24 1.29
N ALA A 94 29.39 28.57 0.00
CA ALA A 94 29.73 29.92 -0.46
C ALA A 94 28.71 30.95 0.00
N PRO A 95 29.16 32.23 0.33
CA PRO A 95 28.26 33.27 0.74
C PRO A 95 27.11 33.52 -0.24
N GLY A 96 25.90 33.63 0.28
CA GLY A 96 24.69 33.82 -0.52
C GLY A 96 24.11 32.55 -1.15
N LYS A 97 24.72 31.37 -0.96
CA LYS A 97 24.17 30.06 -1.37
C LYS A 97 23.52 29.34 -0.18
N LYS A 98 22.50 28.54 -0.47
CA LYS A 98 21.92 27.61 0.52
C LYS A 98 22.91 26.47 0.71
N GLN A 99 23.44 26.31 1.91
CA GLN A 99 24.27 25.16 2.26
C GLN A 99 23.46 23.88 2.19
N ILE A 100 23.92 22.89 1.44
CA ILE A 100 23.28 21.59 1.31
C ILE A 100 23.81 20.60 2.35
N GLY A 101 22.88 19.83 2.95
CA GLY A 101 23.21 18.80 3.92
C GLY A 101 23.70 17.52 3.26
N PHE A 102 24.24 16.57 4.07
CA PHE A 102 24.78 15.31 3.59
C PHE A 102 23.75 14.49 2.78
N ALA A 103 22.51 14.36 3.28
CA ALA A 103 21.46 13.59 2.60
C ALA A 103 21.08 14.22 1.24
N GLU A 104 20.89 15.53 1.20
CA GLU A 104 20.61 16.29 -0.03
C GLU A 104 21.75 16.15 -1.06
N THR A 105 23.00 16.13 -0.58
CA THR A 105 24.18 15.90 -1.45
C THR A 105 24.14 14.50 -2.10
N ILE A 106 23.82 13.46 -1.33
CA ILE A 106 23.69 12.10 -1.84
C ILE A 106 22.60 12.03 -2.91
N GLU A 107 21.45 12.67 -2.67
CA GLU A 107 20.33 12.71 -3.64
C GLU A 107 20.74 13.37 -4.97
N ILE A 108 21.43 14.52 -4.88
CA ILE A 108 21.90 15.24 -6.07
C ILE A 108 22.89 14.38 -6.88
N LEU A 109 23.88 13.77 -6.21
CA LEU A 109 24.88 12.95 -6.88
C LEU A 109 24.31 11.63 -7.42
N ALA A 110 23.41 10.97 -6.69
CA ALA A 110 22.73 9.77 -7.15
C ALA A 110 21.89 10.06 -8.41
N LYS A 111 21.09 11.15 -8.39
CA LYS A 111 20.32 11.58 -9.56
C LYS A 111 21.21 11.92 -10.77
N ARG A 112 22.33 12.59 -10.53
CA ARG A 112 23.34 12.88 -11.57
C ARG A 112 23.87 11.60 -12.23
N ASN A 113 24.11 10.57 -11.42
CA ASN A 113 24.65 9.28 -11.87
C ASN A 113 23.55 8.30 -12.34
N HIS A 114 22.29 8.75 -12.52
CA HIS A 114 21.13 7.92 -12.87
C HIS A 114 20.93 6.73 -11.92
N MET A 115 21.32 6.88 -10.65
CA MET A 115 21.12 5.86 -9.61
C MET A 115 19.77 6.05 -8.93
N GLU A 116 19.04 4.95 -8.72
CA GLU A 116 17.84 4.97 -7.88
C GLU A 116 18.22 5.26 -6.42
N LEU A 117 17.48 6.15 -5.78
CA LEU A 117 17.72 6.49 -4.37
C LEU A 117 17.38 5.31 -3.47
N GLU A 118 18.32 4.90 -2.63
CA GLU A 118 18.10 3.89 -1.61
C GLU A 118 17.17 4.45 -0.53
N ASN A 119 15.94 3.93 -0.44
CA ASN A 119 14.97 4.35 0.56
C ASN A 119 15.16 3.59 1.88
N ASN A 120 16.26 3.83 2.59
CA ASN A 120 16.55 3.20 3.88
C ASN A 120 15.54 3.55 4.98
N GLN A 121 14.80 4.65 4.84
CA GLN A 121 13.78 5.01 5.82
C GLN A 121 12.63 4.01 5.78
N LEU A 122 12.16 3.64 4.58
CA LEU A 122 11.13 2.62 4.41
C LEU A 122 11.64 1.24 4.87
N ALA A 123 12.85 0.84 4.46
CA ALA A 123 13.44 -0.42 4.90
C ALA A 123 13.60 -0.50 6.44
N PHE A 124 13.93 0.61 7.08
CA PHE A 124 14.01 0.69 8.54
C PHE A 124 12.64 0.59 9.20
N GLN A 125 11.63 1.28 8.65
CA GLN A 125 10.24 1.18 9.12
C GLN A 125 9.71 -0.25 9.00
N TYR A 126 9.96 -0.95 7.89
CA TYR A 126 9.58 -2.36 7.73
C TYR A 126 10.24 -3.27 8.76
N LYS A 127 11.53 -3.06 9.09
CA LYS A 127 12.22 -3.80 10.16
C LYS A 127 11.56 -3.58 11.53
N ILE A 128 11.18 -2.33 11.84
CA ILE A 128 10.48 -2.00 13.09
C ILE A 128 9.11 -2.68 13.14
N LEU A 129 8.33 -2.61 12.06
CA LEU A 129 7.00 -3.23 12.01
C LEU A 129 7.09 -4.75 12.15
N LYS A 130 8.06 -5.40 11.51
CA LYS A 130 8.33 -6.84 11.65
C LYS A 130 8.72 -7.21 13.09
N ALA A 131 9.60 -6.44 13.72
CA ALA A 131 9.99 -6.67 15.10
C ALA A 131 8.82 -6.50 16.07
N ARG A 132 7.96 -5.49 15.86
CA ARG A 132 6.72 -5.30 16.63
C ARG A 132 5.75 -6.46 16.46
N ALA A 133 5.52 -6.93 15.22
CA ALA A 133 4.65 -8.08 14.96
C ALA A 133 5.10 -9.32 15.74
N ASN A 134 6.40 -9.63 15.69
CA ASN A 134 6.98 -10.75 16.43
C ASN A 134 6.85 -10.56 17.94
N GLY A 135 7.05 -9.34 18.45
CA GLY A 135 6.84 -9.01 19.86
C GLY A 135 5.38 -9.18 20.32
N TYR A 136 4.43 -8.71 19.52
CA TYR A 136 3.01 -8.89 19.78
C TYR A 136 2.59 -10.37 19.77
N HIS A 137 3.12 -11.14 18.81
CA HIS A 137 2.88 -12.58 18.74
C HIS A 137 3.44 -13.32 19.96
N ALA A 138 4.67 -13.02 20.36
CA ALA A 138 5.30 -13.60 21.54
C ALA A 138 4.57 -13.27 22.86
N ASN A 139 3.84 -12.14 22.88
CA ASN A 139 3.07 -11.70 24.04
C ASN A 139 1.61 -12.19 24.04
N LEU A 140 1.24 -13.11 23.15
CA LEU A 140 -0.13 -13.61 23.05
C LEU A 140 -0.57 -14.30 24.35
N THR A 141 -1.58 -13.74 25.01
CA THR A 141 -2.09 -14.24 26.30
C THR A 141 -3.08 -15.40 26.12
N ASN A 142 -3.28 -16.22 27.16
CA ASN A 142 -4.28 -17.29 27.12
C ASN A 142 -5.69 -16.74 26.84
N LYS A 143 -6.05 -15.61 27.44
CA LYS A 143 -7.33 -14.93 27.17
C LYS A 143 -7.50 -14.55 25.69
N ALA A 144 -6.45 -14.04 25.06
CA ALA A 144 -6.49 -13.72 23.63
C ALA A 144 -6.59 -14.99 22.78
N LYS A 145 -5.90 -16.07 23.15
CA LYS A 145 -6.03 -17.38 22.49
C LYS A 145 -7.44 -17.95 22.63
N GLU A 146 -8.02 -17.93 23.82
CA GLU A 146 -9.39 -18.39 24.07
C GLU A 146 -10.41 -17.64 23.19
N TYR A 147 -10.23 -16.31 23.05
CA TYR A 147 -11.05 -15.51 22.13
C TYR A 147 -10.89 -15.98 20.68
N LEU A 148 -9.65 -16.24 20.22
CA LEU A 148 -9.38 -16.68 18.85
C LEU A 148 -9.93 -18.11 18.61
N TYR A 149 -9.79 -19.00 19.57
CA TYR A 149 -10.36 -20.35 19.49
C TYR A 149 -11.89 -20.32 19.45
N ALA A 150 -12.52 -19.46 20.26
CA ALA A 150 -13.98 -19.26 20.21
C ALA A 150 -14.47 -18.69 18.88
N ARG A 151 -13.58 -18.03 18.11
CA ARG A 151 -13.86 -17.57 16.73
C ARG A 151 -13.58 -18.64 15.67
N GLY A 152 -13.11 -19.82 16.04
CA GLY A 152 -12.86 -20.94 15.13
C GLY A 152 -11.41 -21.08 14.64
N LEU A 153 -10.47 -20.27 15.13
CA LEU A 153 -9.05 -20.41 14.81
C LEU A 153 -8.37 -21.46 15.70
N ASN A 154 -7.23 -21.97 15.26
CA ASN A 154 -6.34 -22.83 16.02
C ASN A 154 -4.93 -22.22 16.10
N ASP A 155 -3.98 -22.90 16.75
CA ASP A 155 -2.60 -22.40 16.91
C ASP A 155 -1.87 -22.28 15.55
N ASP A 156 -2.16 -23.14 14.58
CA ASP A 156 -1.55 -23.07 13.23
C ASP A 156 -2.03 -21.81 12.50
N ASP A 157 -3.32 -21.51 12.55
CA ASP A 157 -3.89 -20.28 11.98
C ASP A 157 -3.27 -19.04 12.65
N ILE A 158 -3.14 -19.05 13.97
CA ILE A 158 -2.55 -17.95 14.75
C ILE A 158 -1.09 -17.71 14.34
N ASN A 159 -0.32 -18.80 14.16
CA ASN A 159 1.07 -18.73 13.74
C ASN A 159 1.20 -18.27 12.27
N GLU A 160 0.39 -18.82 11.37
CA GLU A 160 0.42 -18.47 9.95
C GLU A 160 0.18 -16.99 9.71
N TRP A 161 -0.81 -16.41 10.40
CA TRP A 161 -1.15 -14.99 10.27
C TRP A 161 -0.34 -14.09 11.22
N ASN A 162 0.58 -14.66 12.02
CA ASN A 162 1.38 -13.98 13.04
C ASN A 162 0.51 -13.08 13.95
N ILE A 163 -0.65 -13.63 14.37
CA ILE A 163 -1.59 -12.92 15.23
C ILE A 163 -0.97 -12.74 16.61
N GLY A 164 -1.08 -11.56 17.18
CA GLY A 164 -0.50 -11.21 18.45
C GLY A 164 -1.46 -10.51 19.40
N TYR A 165 -0.90 -9.96 20.46
CA TYR A 165 -1.63 -9.26 21.50
C TYR A 165 -0.91 -7.99 21.92
N MET A 166 -1.69 -6.93 22.15
CA MET A 166 -1.18 -5.68 22.70
C MET A 166 -2.16 -5.06 23.68
N VAL A 167 -1.65 -4.22 24.56
CA VAL A 167 -2.45 -3.34 25.42
C VAL A 167 -2.10 -1.90 25.07
N ASN A 168 -3.10 -1.08 24.82
CA ASN A 168 -2.93 0.35 24.63
C ASN A 168 -3.79 1.14 25.63
N LYS A 169 -3.38 2.36 25.91
CA LYS A 169 -4.12 3.28 26.76
C LYS A 169 -4.99 4.19 25.90
N GLU A 170 -6.30 4.17 26.12
CA GLU A 170 -7.28 5.01 25.43
C GLU A 170 -8.10 5.76 26.49
N GLN A 171 -8.05 7.09 26.49
CA GLN A 171 -8.81 7.92 27.45
C GLN A 171 -8.69 7.44 28.91
N ASP A 172 -7.44 7.13 29.33
CA ASP A 172 -7.10 6.58 30.65
C ASP A 172 -7.54 5.14 30.95
N VAL A 173 -8.16 4.43 30.00
CA VAL A 173 -8.51 3.03 30.08
C VAL A 173 -7.48 2.17 29.35
N LEU A 174 -7.08 1.06 29.95
CA LEU A 174 -6.24 0.04 29.29
C LEU A 174 -7.14 -0.86 28.44
N VAL A 175 -6.92 -0.86 27.13
CA VAL A 175 -7.66 -1.66 26.16
C VAL A 175 -6.78 -2.80 25.67
N GLU A 176 -7.23 -4.02 25.93
CA GLU A 176 -6.61 -5.26 25.44
C GLU A 176 -7.06 -5.55 24.01
N ARG A 177 -6.11 -5.78 23.10
CA ARG A 177 -6.41 -6.00 21.69
C ARG A 177 -5.70 -7.22 21.12
N VAL A 178 -6.43 -8.00 20.34
CA VAL A 178 -5.83 -8.93 19.37
C VAL A 178 -5.30 -8.10 18.22
N THR A 179 -4.04 -8.32 17.87
CA THR A 179 -3.33 -7.56 16.84
C THR A 179 -3.02 -8.45 15.64
N ILE A 180 -3.46 -8.06 14.47
CA ILE A 180 -3.26 -8.78 13.22
C ILE A 180 -2.37 -7.92 12.31
N PRO A 181 -1.22 -8.42 11.84
CA PRO A 181 -0.36 -7.70 10.91
C PRO A 181 -1.05 -7.46 9.56
N LEU A 182 -0.89 -6.27 9.02
CA LEU A 182 -1.28 -5.92 7.66
C LEU A 182 -0.09 -6.17 6.74
N VAL A 183 -0.22 -7.20 5.90
CA VAL A 183 0.84 -7.64 4.97
C VAL A 183 0.46 -7.22 3.56
N ASN A 184 1.33 -6.48 2.87
CA ASN A 184 1.09 -6.06 1.49
C ASN A 184 1.40 -7.20 0.49
N HIS A 185 1.08 -6.98 -0.80
CA HIS A 185 1.30 -7.95 -1.88
C HIS A 185 2.76 -8.39 -2.07
N ASN A 186 3.73 -7.68 -1.47
CA ASN A 186 5.15 -8.06 -1.46
C ASN A 186 5.57 -8.84 -0.20
N ASN A 187 4.62 -9.35 0.59
CA ASN A 187 4.87 -10.03 1.86
C ASN A 187 5.59 -9.18 2.92
N VAL A 188 5.38 -7.86 2.89
CA VAL A 188 5.96 -6.93 3.86
C VAL A 188 4.88 -6.44 4.81
N ILE A 189 5.17 -6.44 6.11
CA ILE A 189 4.26 -5.88 7.12
C ILE A 189 4.29 -4.35 7.03
N VAL A 190 3.12 -3.75 6.78
CA VAL A 190 2.95 -2.31 6.59
C VAL A 190 2.14 -1.65 7.70
N GLY A 191 1.57 -2.42 8.61
CA GLY A 191 0.77 -1.92 9.72
C GLY A 191 0.07 -3.03 10.49
N PHE A 192 -0.95 -2.66 11.24
CA PHE A 192 -1.74 -3.58 12.07
C PHE A 192 -3.22 -3.19 12.03
N THR A 193 -4.08 -4.20 12.17
CA THR A 193 -5.46 -4.04 12.61
C THR A 193 -5.62 -4.66 13.98
N ASN A 194 -6.30 -3.97 14.89
CA ASN A 194 -6.33 -4.29 16.31
C ASN A 194 -7.77 -4.40 16.80
N ARG A 195 -8.19 -5.59 17.18
CA ARG A 195 -9.54 -5.90 17.69
C ARG A 195 -9.60 -5.78 19.21
N ASP A 196 -10.53 -4.98 19.72
CA ASP A 196 -10.82 -4.90 21.15
C ASP A 196 -11.40 -6.22 21.65
N LEU A 197 -10.75 -6.84 22.64
CA LEU A 197 -11.18 -8.10 23.24
C LEU A 197 -12.37 -7.96 24.18
N ASN A 198 -12.51 -6.82 24.82
CA ASN A 198 -13.47 -6.60 25.91
C ASN A 198 -14.67 -5.75 25.48
N ASN A 199 -14.67 -5.20 24.23
CA ASN A 199 -15.66 -4.25 23.71
C ASN A 199 -15.85 -3.01 24.61
N ILE A 200 -14.76 -2.52 25.22
CA ILE A 200 -14.76 -1.34 26.09
C ILE A 200 -14.37 -0.06 25.36
N SER A 201 -13.70 -0.18 24.22
CA SER A 201 -13.34 0.96 23.36
C SER A 201 -14.53 1.39 22.49
N ASN A 202 -14.58 2.68 22.15
CA ASN A 202 -15.56 3.20 21.18
C ASN A 202 -15.38 2.61 19.76
N ALA A 203 -14.22 2.04 19.47
CA ALA A 203 -13.90 1.41 18.20
C ALA A 203 -13.59 -0.06 18.34
N LYS A 204 -14.48 -0.93 17.83
CA LYS A 204 -14.31 -2.38 17.78
C LYS A 204 -12.98 -2.79 17.14
N TYR A 205 -12.60 -2.12 16.05
CA TYR A 205 -11.32 -2.27 15.36
C TYR A 205 -10.61 -0.94 15.20
N ILE A 206 -9.29 -0.93 15.40
CA ILE A 206 -8.42 0.21 15.09
C ILE A 206 -7.36 -0.25 14.11
N ASN A 207 -7.30 0.40 12.94
CA ASN A 207 -6.27 0.17 11.95
C ASN A 207 -5.11 1.16 12.13
N SER A 208 -3.92 0.78 11.69
CA SER A 208 -2.80 1.73 11.54
C SER A 208 -3.24 2.96 10.76
N LYS A 209 -2.68 4.12 11.11
CA LYS A 209 -2.91 5.37 10.38
C LYS A 209 -2.21 5.31 9.02
N ASN A 210 -2.76 6.03 8.05
CA ASN A 210 -2.10 6.19 6.75
C ASN A 210 -0.77 6.94 6.95
N ASP A 211 0.27 6.43 6.33
CA ASP A 211 1.61 7.01 6.31
C ASP A 211 2.35 6.63 5.00
N GLU A 212 3.69 6.74 4.98
CA GLU A 212 4.50 6.41 3.80
C GLU A 212 4.51 4.90 3.45
N VAL A 213 4.19 4.01 4.41
CA VAL A 213 4.22 2.55 4.22
C VAL A 213 2.84 1.91 4.10
N PHE A 214 1.80 2.56 4.65
CA PHE A 214 0.43 2.07 4.68
C PHE A 214 -0.57 3.10 4.19
N ASN A 215 -1.35 2.73 3.19
CA ASN A 215 -2.52 3.50 2.74
C ASN A 215 -3.75 2.59 2.70
N LYS A 216 -4.68 2.81 3.62
CA LYS A 216 -5.91 2.01 3.72
C LYS A 216 -6.76 2.07 2.45
N ALA A 217 -6.75 3.19 1.73
CA ALA A 217 -7.56 3.35 0.52
C ALA A 217 -7.14 2.40 -0.61
N SER A 218 -5.86 2.03 -0.70
CA SER A 218 -5.33 1.11 -1.71
C SER A 218 -4.97 -0.27 -1.15
N PHE A 219 -5.25 -0.55 0.13
CA PHE A 219 -4.85 -1.80 0.77
C PHE A 219 -5.98 -2.83 0.79
N PHE A 220 -5.65 -4.04 0.37
CA PHE A 220 -6.48 -5.23 0.57
C PHE A 220 -5.80 -6.18 1.56
N PHE A 221 -6.48 -6.54 2.64
CA PHE A 221 -6.02 -7.56 3.56
C PHE A 221 -6.07 -8.94 2.87
N GLY A 222 -5.01 -9.72 2.98
CA GLY A 222 -4.91 -11.02 2.32
C GLY A 222 -4.41 -10.98 0.87
N ALA A 223 -4.16 -9.78 0.30
CA ALA A 223 -3.70 -9.65 -1.10
C ALA A 223 -2.35 -10.33 -1.39
N ASN A 224 -1.54 -10.58 -0.37
CA ASN A 224 -0.28 -11.33 -0.51
C ASN A 224 -0.49 -12.84 -0.78
N LYS A 225 -1.69 -13.35 -0.58
CA LYS A 225 -2.07 -14.76 -0.80
C LYS A 225 -2.86 -14.99 -2.10
N LEU A 226 -3.02 -13.95 -2.93
CA LEU A 226 -3.75 -14.07 -4.19
C LEU A 226 -3.04 -15.00 -5.19
N ASP A 227 -3.79 -15.97 -5.69
CA ASP A 227 -3.39 -16.79 -6.85
C ASP A 227 -3.86 -16.12 -8.15
N ARG A 228 -2.90 -15.68 -8.96
CA ARG A 228 -3.16 -15.00 -10.23
C ARG A 228 -3.71 -15.90 -11.34
N ASN A 229 -3.74 -17.22 -11.12
CA ASN A 229 -4.35 -18.16 -12.04
C ASN A 229 -5.87 -18.30 -11.84
N CYS A 230 -6.41 -17.74 -10.76
CA CYS A 230 -7.85 -17.70 -10.53
C CYS A 230 -8.48 -16.50 -11.24
N ASN A 231 -9.68 -16.69 -11.77
CA ASN A 231 -10.41 -15.64 -12.50
C ASN A 231 -11.34 -14.79 -11.59
N GLU A 232 -11.48 -15.14 -10.33
CA GLU A 232 -12.36 -14.45 -9.37
C GLU A 232 -11.60 -13.97 -8.16
N ILE A 233 -12.06 -12.84 -7.59
CA ILE A 233 -11.58 -12.30 -6.32
C ILE A 233 -12.79 -12.03 -5.41
N LYS A 234 -12.83 -12.67 -4.25
CA LYS A 234 -13.87 -12.50 -3.25
C LYS A 234 -13.51 -11.36 -2.31
N ILE A 235 -14.42 -10.41 -2.11
CA ILE A 235 -14.16 -9.18 -1.37
C ILE A 235 -15.08 -9.11 -0.18
N THR A 236 -14.54 -9.16 1.04
CA THR A 236 -15.26 -9.07 2.32
C THR A 236 -14.83 -7.84 3.12
N GLU A 237 -15.50 -7.59 4.25
CA GLU A 237 -15.25 -6.39 5.06
C GLU A 237 -14.03 -6.52 5.96
N GLY A 238 -13.89 -7.63 6.67
CA GLY A 238 -12.99 -7.77 7.81
C GLY A 238 -11.78 -8.65 7.59
N ALA A 239 -10.80 -8.52 8.49
CA ALA A 239 -9.63 -9.40 8.52
C ALA A 239 -9.99 -10.81 9.00
N MET A 240 -10.93 -10.94 9.95
CA MET A 240 -11.34 -12.25 10.47
C MET A 240 -12.05 -13.09 9.43
N ASP A 241 -12.87 -12.47 8.56
CA ASP A 241 -13.53 -13.13 7.45
C ASP A 241 -12.51 -13.79 6.52
N VAL A 242 -11.47 -13.01 6.15
CA VAL A 242 -10.39 -13.50 5.29
C VAL A 242 -9.61 -14.63 5.96
N ILE A 243 -9.27 -14.50 7.24
CA ILE A 243 -8.49 -15.51 7.96
C ILE A 243 -9.26 -16.82 8.04
N LEU A 244 -10.52 -16.77 8.47
CA LEU A 244 -11.36 -17.98 8.62
C LEU A 244 -11.70 -18.61 7.28
N ALA A 245 -12.05 -17.83 6.27
CA ALA A 245 -12.27 -18.35 4.93
C ALA A 245 -10.98 -18.98 4.33
N SER A 246 -9.82 -18.35 4.55
CA SER A 246 -8.53 -18.90 4.10
C SER A 246 -8.17 -20.23 4.77
N LYS A 247 -8.54 -20.42 6.04
CA LYS A 247 -8.39 -21.68 6.77
C LYS A 247 -9.04 -22.85 6.03
N TYR A 248 -10.19 -22.61 5.42
CA TYR A 248 -10.96 -23.59 4.65
C TYR A 248 -10.73 -23.47 3.14
N ASN A 249 -9.54 -23.01 2.74
CA ASN A 249 -9.07 -22.96 1.35
C ASN A 249 -9.92 -22.12 0.38
N VAL A 250 -10.69 -21.15 0.88
CA VAL A 250 -11.37 -20.18 0.01
C VAL A 250 -10.34 -19.39 -0.78
N LYS A 251 -10.40 -19.52 -2.10
CA LYS A 251 -9.42 -18.91 -3.00
C LYS A 251 -9.68 -17.43 -3.20
N ASN A 252 -8.58 -16.67 -3.25
CA ASN A 252 -8.61 -15.25 -3.60
C ASN A 252 -9.64 -14.42 -2.81
N ILE A 253 -9.68 -14.61 -1.50
CA ILE A 253 -10.48 -13.78 -0.61
C ILE A 253 -9.65 -12.66 0.00
N VAL A 254 -10.18 -11.43 -0.03
CA VAL A 254 -9.52 -10.22 0.49
C VAL A 254 -10.47 -9.37 1.31
N GLY A 255 -9.92 -8.66 2.29
CA GLY A 255 -10.69 -7.78 3.19
C GLY A 255 -10.44 -6.29 2.92
N LEU A 256 -11.52 -5.49 2.98
CA LEU A 256 -11.48 -4.04 2.81
C LEU A 256 -10.93 -3.30 4.03
N LEU A 257 -11.00 -3.91 5.22
CA LEU A 257 -10.77 -3.31 6.55
C LEU A 257 -11.69 -2.11 6.85
N GLY A 258 -12.88 -2.12 6.27
CA GLY A 258 -13.95 -1.12 6.37
C GLY A 258 -14.96 -1.36 5.26
N THR A 259 -16.05 -0.61 5.24
CA THR A 259 -17.25 -0.90 4.44
C THR A 259 -17.21 -0.44 2.98
N ALA A 260 -16.17 0.25 2.52
CA ALA A 260 -16.19 0.88 1.20
C ALA A 260 -15.06 0.43 0.27
N LEU A 261 -15.40 0.04 -0.96
CA LEU A 261 -14.50 0.06 -2.10
C LEU A 261 -14.16 1.52 -2.44
N THR A 262 -12.89 1.80 -2.63
CA THR A 262 -12.38 3.11 -3.07
C THR A 262 -11.96 3.06 -4.53
N GLU A 263 -11.77 4.21 -5.16
CA GLU A 263 -11.29 4.27 -6.54
C GLU A 263 -9.93 3.58 -6.70
N GLU A 264 -9.03 3.77 -5.73
CA GLU A 264 -7.70 3.13 -5.76
C GLU A 264 -7.79 1.60 -5.69
N LYS A 265 -8.73 1.06 -4.91
CA LYS A 265 -9.00 -0.39 -4.86
C LYS A 265 -9.57 -0.91 -6.17
N ILE A 266 -10.46 -0.15 -6.81
CA ILE A 266 -11.02 -0.49 -8.11
C ILE A 266 -9.94 -0.52 -9.19
N ASP A 267 -9.02 0.45 -9.19
CA ASP A 267 -7.88 0.46 -10.11
C ASP A 267 -6.95 -0.76 -9.91
N ILE A 268 -6.86 -1.27 -8.67
CA ILE A 268 -6.13 -2.52 -8.39
C ILE A 268 -6.90 -3.72 -8.97
N ILE A 269 -8.21 -3.80 -8.76
CA ILE A 269 -9.07 -4.88 -9.30
C ILE A 269 -8.98 -4.91 -10.82
N ALA A 270 -9.05 -3.75 -11.49
CA ALA A 270 -8.90 -3.63 -12.94
C ALA A 270 -7.58 -4.22 -13.43
N LYS A 271 -6.47 -3.94 -12.72
CA LYS A 271 -5.14 -4.48 -13.06
C LYS A 271 -4.99 -5.98 -12.82
N LEU A 272 -5.74 -6.54 -11.87
CA LEU A 272 -5.75 -7.98 -11.59
C LEU A 272 -6.45 -8.76 -12.69
N ASN A 273 -7.38 -8.13 -13.44
CA ASN A 273 -8.20 -8.77 -14.46
C ASN A 273 -8.98 -9.98 -13.93
N MET A 274 -9.50 -9.86 -12.71
CA MET A 274 -10.32 -10.87 -12.04
C MET A 274 -11.75 -10.35 -11.87
N THR A 275 -12.73 -11.23 -11.94
CA THR A 275 -14.13 -10.88 -11.64
C THR A 275 -14.32 -10.71 -10.13
N PRO A 276 -14.64 -9.52 -9.62
CA PRO A 276 -14.90 -9.33 -8.21
C PRO A 276 -16.27 -9.92 -7.82
N ILE A 277 -16.29 -10.65 -6.70
CA ILE A 277 -17.49 -11.10 -6.01
C ILE A 277 -17.56 -10.33 -4.69
N LEU A 278 -18.54 -9.45 -4.56
CA LEU A 278 -18.76 -8.71 -3.32
C LEU A 278 -19.47 -9.59 -2.30
N CYS A 279 -18.82 -9.84 -1.16
CA CYS A 279 -19.31 -10.62 -0.03
C CYS A 279 -19.33 -9.74 1.22
N LEU A 280 -20.01 -8.58 1.14
CA LEU A 280 -20.12 -7.65 2.26
C LEU A 280 -21.26 -8.03 3.20
N ASP A 281 -21.23 -7.54 4.45
CA ASP A 281 -22.21 -7.86 5.46
C ASP A 281 -23.64 -7.51 5.02
N ASN A 282 -24.60 -8.33 5.37
CA ASN A 282 -26.00 -8.14 4.97
C ASN A 282 -26.77 -7.25 5.98
N ASP A 283 -26.08 -6.24 6.55
CA ASP A 283 -26.71 -5.19 7.33
C ASP A 283 -26.95 -3.92 6.48
N VAL A 284 -27.58 -2.90 7.08
CA VAL A 284 -27.89 -1.64 6.36
C VAL A 284 -26.65 -0.95 5.82
N ALA A 285 -25.51 -1.03 6.55
CA ALA A 285 -24.27 -0.38 6.15
C ALA A 285 -23.60 -1.16 5.01
N GLY A 286 -23.51 -2.48 5.11
CA GLY A 286 -22.97 -3.36 4.09
C GLY A 286 -23.76 -3.35 2.79
N GLN A 287 -25.11 -3.32 2.87
CA GLN A 287 -25.97 -3.18 1.69
C GLN A 287 -25.73 -1.86 0.94
N LYS A 288 -25.58 -0.73 1.67
CA LYS A 288 -25.20 0.56 1.07
C LYS A 288 -23.82 0.53 0.45
N ALA A 289 -22.87 -0.12 1.13
CA ALA A 289 -21.50 -0.29 0.63
C ALA A 289 -21.48 -1.16 -0.63
N THR A 290 -22.25 -2.25 -0.68
CA THR A 290 -22.43 -3.10 -1.85
C THR A 290 -22.93 -2.30 -3.04
N LYS A 291 -24.05 -1.56 -2.90
CA LYS A 291 -24.60 -0.74 -3.97
C LYS A 291 -23.60 0.29 -4.49
N LYS A 292 -22.98 1.03 -3.59
CA LYS A 292 -21.96 2.03 -3.96
C LYS A 292 -20.79 1.38 -4.69
N SER A 293 -20.30 0.25 -4.21
CA SER A 293 -19.18 -0.47 -4.80
C SER A 293 -19.51 -0.97 -6.21
N LEU A 294 -20.72 -1.49 -6.41
CA LEU A 294 -21.19 -1.96 -7.72
C LEU A 294 -21.29 -0.82 -8.73
N MET A 295 -21.80 0.34 -8.31
CA MET A 295 -21.86 1.53 -9.18
C MET A 295 -20.46 1.96 -9.63
N LEU A 296 -19.52 2.05 -8.70
CA LEU A 296 -18.12 2.42 -9.01
C LEU A 296 -17.42 1.41 -9.92
N LEU A 297 -17.69 0.11 -9.75
CA LEU A 297 -17.17 -0.94 -10.62
C LEU A 297 -17.77 -0.84 -12.04
N ALA A 298 -19.08 -0.58 -12.14
CA ALA A 298 -19.77 -0.40 -13.41
C ALA A 298 -19.27 0.85 -14.16
N GLU A 299 -19.02 1.97 -13.48
CA GLU A 299 -18.41 3.18 -14.08
C GLU A 299 -17.05 2.92 -14.72
N LYS A 300 -16.32 1.91 -14.22
CA LYS A 300 -15.04 1.46 -14.77
C LYS A 300 -15.17 0.26 -15.72
N GLU A 301 -16.38 -0.09 -16.11
CA GLU A 301 -16.69 -1.24 -16.99
C GLU A 301 -16.19 -2.58 -16.44
N ILE A 302 -16.11 -2.72 -15.10
CA ILE A 302 -15.69 -3.95 -14.44
C ILE A 302 -16.94 -4.79 -14.13
N TYR A 303 -17.05 -5.96 -14.75
CA TYR A 303 -18.10 -6.92 -14.45
C TYR A 303 -17.94 -7.44 -13.01
N ALA A 304 -19.01 -7.40 -12.24
CA ALA A 304 -19.01 -7.81 -10.83
C ALA A 304 -20.19 -8.74 -10.50
N LYS A 305 -19.98 -9.59 -9.50
CA LYS A 305 -21.00 -10.42 -8.88
C LYS A 305 -21.24 -10.00 -7.43
N VAL A 306 -22.37 -10.37 -6.88
CA VAL A 306 -22.72 -10.17 -5.46
C VAL A 306 -23.09 -11.53 -4.86
N PHE A 307 -22.47 -11.89 -3.78
CA PHE A 307 -22.89 -12.96 -2.91
C PHE A 307 -23.61 -12.35 -1.70
N ILE A 308 -24.91 -12.64 -1.57
CA ILE A 308 -25.71 -12.14 -0.44
C ILE A 308 -25.51 -13.09 0.73
N ILE A 309 -24.83 -12.61 1.77
CA ILE A 309 -24.63 -13.36 3.01
C ILE A 309 -25.99 -13.58 3.70
N PRO A 310 -26.33 -14.79 4.15
CA PRO A 310 -27.54 -15.04 4.90
C PRO A 310 -27.67 -14.13 6.12
N SER A 311 -28.92 -13.67 6.41
CA SER A 311 -29.17 -12.75 7.50
C SER A 311 -28.65 -13.23 8.85
N GLY A 312 -28.01 -12.36 9.60
CA GLY A 312 -27.44 -12.64 10.93
C GLY A 312 -26.10 -13.38 10.93
N LYS A 313 -25.48 -13.57 9.75
CA LYS A 313 -24.17 -14.19 9.60
C LYS A 313 -23.18 -13.22 8.91
N ASP A 314 -21.89 -13.48 9.14
CA ASP A 314 -20.78 -12.93 8.35
C ASP A 314 -20.06 -14.06 7.59
N ILE A 315 -19.04 -13.74 6.78
CA ILE A 315 -18.26 -14.75 6.07
C ILE A 315 -17.51 -15.67 7.05
N ALA A 316 -17.10 -15.16 8.20
CA ALA A 316 -16.45 -15.97 9.22
C ALA A 316 -17.40 -17.01 9.82
N ASP A 317 -18.67 -16.67 10.04
CA ASP A 317 -19.69 -17.62 10.50
C ASP A 317 -19.95 -18.71 9.45
N LEU A 318 -20.07 -18.32 8.17
CA LEU A 318 -20.23 -19.29 7.07
C LEU A 318 -19.01 -20.18 6.90
N ALA A 319 -17.79 -19.65 7.11
CA ALA A 319 -16.57 -20.45 7.05
C ALA A 319 -16.57 -21.57 8.11
N ASN A 320 -16.99 -21.25 9.33
CA ASN A 320 -17.09 -22.26 10.39
C ASN A 320 -18.21 -23.29 10.14
N GLU A 321 -19.28 -22.91 9.44
CA GLU A 321 -20.42 -23.78 9.14
C GLU A 321 -20.16 -24.69 7.94
N LEU A 322 -19.70 -24.12 6.81
CA LEU A 322 -19.56 -24.80 5.53
C LEU A 322 -18.18 -25.39 5.29
N GLN A 323 -17.18 -24.89 6.01
CA GLN A 323 -15.79 -25.33 5.90
C GLN A 323 -15.27 -25.32 4.46
N GLU A 324 -14.80 -26.44 3.95
CA GLU A 324 -14.21 -26.60 2.61
C GLU A 324 -15.22 -26.37 1.46
N ASP A 325 -16.51 -26.45 1.72
CA ASP A 325 -17.56 -26.20 0.73
C ASP A 325 -17.83 -24.70 0.50
N LEU A 326 -17.27 -23.81 1.35
CA LEU A 326 -17.55 -22.36 1.28
C LEU A 326 -17.13 -21.71 -0.04
N ASP A 327 -16.00 -22.12 -0.63
CA ASP A 327 -15.50 -21.53 -1.88
C ASP A 327 -16.48 -21.77 -3.04
N GLU A 328 -16.94 -23.00 -3.19
CA GLU A 328 -17.93 -23.40 -4.21
C GLU A 328 -19.30 -22.78 -3.90
N TYR A 329 -19.69 -22.73 -2.62
CA TYR A 329 -20.95 -22.12 -2.19
C TYR A 329 -21.01 -20.64 -2.56
N ILE A 330 -19.97 -19.87 -2.29
CA ILE A 330 -19.91 -18.44 -2.69
C ILE A 330 -19.99 -18.31 -4.20
N SER A 331 -19.17 -19.06 -4.95
CA SER A 331 -19.07 -18.93 -6.40
C SER A 331 -20.37 -19.33 -7.12
N SER A 332 -21.06 -20.37 -6.65
CA SER A 332 -22.31 -20.87 -7.24
C SER A 332 -23.54 -20.01 -6.89
N HIS A 333 -23.54 -19.33 -5.73
CA HIS A 333 -24.64 -18.49 -5.30
C HIS A 333 -24.43 -17.00 -5.58
N ALA A 334 -23.25 -16.61 -6.09
CA ALA A 334 -22.97 -15.24 -6.48
C ALA A 334 -23.78 -14.85 -7.74
N LYS A 335 -24.54 -13.78 -7.64
CA LYS A 335 -25.40 -13.28 -8.72
C LYS A 335 -24.72 -12.15 -9.48
N PRO A 336 -24.88 -12.06 -10.82
CA PRO A 336 -24.45 -10.89 -11.58
C PRO A 336 -25.07 -9.60 -11.01
N PHE A 337 -24.37 -8.48 -11.14
CA PHE A 337 -24.82 -7.17 -10.65
C PHE A 337 -26.23 -6.81 -11.16
N TRP A 338 -26.51 -7.01 -12.44
CA TRP A 338 -27.82 -6.73 -13.03
C TRP A 338 -28.94 -7.55 -12.38
N GLN A 339 -28.68 -8.82 -12.06
CA GLN A 339 -29.71 -9.67 -11.42
C GLN A 339 -29.99 -9.18 -9.99
N TYR A 340 -28.95 -8.84 -9.24
CA TYR A 340 -29.10 -8.24 -7.89
C TYR A 340 -29.94 -6.96 -7.93
N GLN A 341 -29.70 -6.06 -8.88
CA GLN A 341 -30.47 -4.81 -9.04
C GLN A 341 -31.93 -5.08 -9.41
N LEU A 342 -32.18 -6.02 -10.30
CA LEU A 342 -33.55 -6.35 -10.69
C LEU A 342 -34.34 -6.98 -9.53
N GLU A 343 -33.75 -7.91 -8.78
CA GLU A 343 -34.40 -8.53 -7.62
C GLU A 343 -34.77 -7.48 -6.56
N GLU A 344 -33.88 -6.52 -6.28
CA GLU A 344 -34.20 -5.40 -5.39
C GLU A 344 -35.35 -4.54 -5.93
N SER A 345 -35.29 -4.21 -7.22
CA SER A 345 -36.31 -3.38 -7.85
C SER A 345 -37.69 -4.05 -7.80
N VAL A 346 -37.74 -5.37 -8.06
CA VAL A 346 -38.97 -6.17 -7.97
C VAL A 346 -39.51 -6.16 -6.53
N THR A 347 -38.66 -6.44 -5.56
CA THR A 347 -39.06 -6.48 -4.14
C THR A 347 -39.68 -5.14 -3.67
N ILE A 348 -39.09 -4.03 -4.12
CA ILE A 348 -39.62 -2.69 -3.81
C ILE A 348 -40.89 -2.41 -4.59
N TYR A 349 -40.98 -2.82 -5.86
CA TYR A 349 -42.14 -2.53 -6.75
C TYR A 349 -43.47 -3.01 -6.18
N ASP A 350 -43.46 -4.23 -5.61
CA ASP A 350 -44.67 -4.84 -5.06
C ASP A 350 -45.24 -4.08 -3.83
N THR A 351 -44.38 -3.32 -3.16
CA THR A 351 -44.75 -2.57 -1.92
C THR A 351 -45.11 -1.11 -2.15
N LEU A 352 -44.92 -0.60 -3.38
CA LEU A 352 -45.06 0.85 -3.65
C LEU A 352 -46.44 1.25 -4.21
N ILE A 353 -46.81 2.49 -3.90
CA ILE A 353 -47.94 3.19 -4.57
C ILE A 353 -47.58 3.55 -6.02
N THR A 354 -48.55 3.78 -6.87
CA THR A 354 -48.43 3.93 -8.32
C THR A 354 -47.39 4.97 -8.77
N GLU A 355 -47.29 6.11 -8.09
CA GLU A 355 -46.30 7.15 -8.44
C GLU A 355 -44.84 6.72 -8.23
N ALA A 356 -44.58 5.96 -7.18
CA ALA A 356 -43.22 5.46 -6.91
C ALA A 356 -42.83 4.31 -7.85
N LYS A 357 -43.78 3.59 -8.42
CA LYS A 357 -43.52 2.50 -9.40
C LYS A 357 -42.79 2.99 -10.65
N ASN A 358 -43.06 4.17 -11.13
CA ASN A 358 -42.39 4.75 -12.30
C ASN A 358 -40.88 4.92 -12.07
N LYS A 359 -40.46 5.28 -10.87
CA LYS A 359 -39.02 5.39 -10.53
C LYS A 359 -38.33 4.03 -10.53
N VAL A 360 -38.99 3.00 -10.03
CA VAL A 360 -38.47 1.63 -10.05
C VAL A 360 -38.38 1.12 -11.48
N LEU A 361 -39.37 1.37 -12.33
CA LEU A 361 -39.31 1.03 -13.76
C LEU A 361 -38.16 1.72 -14.48
N GLN A 362 -37.89 2.98 -14.13
CA GLN A 362 -36.72 3.65 -14.70
C GLN A 362 -35.40 2.93 -14.30
N ASN A 363 -35.26 2.53 -13.04
CA ASN A 363 -34.11 1.77 -12.59
C ASN A 363 -33.96 0.43 -13.33
N VAL A 364 -35.07 -0.27 -13.59
CA VAL A 364 -35.11 -1.52 -14.38
C VAL A 364 -34.64 -1.26 -15.81
N LEU A 365 -35.12 -0.20 -16.46
CA LEU A 365 -34.70 0.17 -17.80
C LEU A 365 -33.23 0.56 -17.87
N ASP A 366 -32.72 1.29 -16.87
CA ASP A 366 -31.33 1.66 -16.82
C ASP A 366 -30.40 0.44 -16.57
N THR A 367 -30.86 -0.50 -15.74
CA THR A 367 -30.18 -1.80 -15.55
C THR A 367 -30.17 -2.59 -16.87
N PHE A 368 -31.27 -2.62 -17.61
CA PHE A 368 -31.34 -3.29 -18.91
C PHE A 368 -30.39 -2.66 -19.95
N LYS A 369 -30.24 -1.33 -19.95
CA LYS A 369 -29.25 -0.64 -20.80
C LYS A 369 -27.81 -0.97 -20.47
N SER A 370 -27.52 -1.35 -19.23
CA SER A 370 -26.17 -1.71 -18.77
C SER A 370 -25.75 -3.14 -19.12
N ALA A 371 -26.67 -3.97 -19.65
CA ALA A 371 -26.37 -5.31 -20.10
C ALA A 371 -25.32 -5.34 -21.21
N GLN A 372 -24.29 -6.17 -21.04
CA GLN A 372 -23.17 -6.24 -21.96
C GLN A 372 -23.41 -7.15 -23.18
N THR A 373 -24.32 -8.12 -23.05
CA THR A 373 -24.61 -9.08 -24.11
C THR A 373 -26.11 -9.18 -24.43
N GLU A 374 -26.44 -9.60 -25.64
CA GLU A 374 -27.82 -9.87 -26.04
C GLU A 374 -28.45 -11.03 -25.26
N GLN A 375 -27.61 -11.99 -24.81
CA GLN A 375 -28.04 -13.08 -23.95
C GLN A 375 -28.46 -12.56 -22.56
N GLU A 376 -27.69 -11.67 -21.96
CA GLU A 376 -28.07 -11.00 -20.69
C GLU A 376 -29.36 -10.23 -20.85
N LYS A 377 -29.52 -9.46 -21.93
CA LYS A 377 -30.76 -8.72 -22.23
C LYS A 377 -31.98 -9.67 -22.34
N ALA A 378 -31.80 -10.81 -22.99
CA ALA A 378 -32.89 -11.79 -23.13
C ALA A 378 -33.31 -12.38 -21.76
N ILE A 379 -32.34 -12.70 -20.91
CA ILE A 379 -32.57 -13.19 -19.54
C ILE A 379 -33.25 -12.11 -18.70
N MET A 380 -32.80 -10.86 -18.77
CA MET A 380 -33.40 -9.74 -18.06
C MET A 380 -34.86 -9.52 -18.48
N LYS A 381 -35.16 -9.58 -19.78
CA LYS A 381 -36.54 -9.47 -20.30
C LYS A 381 -37.44 -10.56 -19.74
N SER A 382 -36.97 -11.81 -19.78
CA SER A 382 -37.71 -12.94 -19.22
C SER A 382 -37.99 -12.76 -17.72
N PHE A 383 -36.97 -12.35 -16.96
CA PHE A 383 -37.07 -12.12 -15.52
C PHE A 383 -38.07 -11.00 -15.17
N VAL A 384 -38.00 -9.86 -15.86
CA VAL A 384 -38.91 -8.72 -15.61
C VAL A 384 -40.33 -9.06 -16.00
N LEU A 385 -40.53 -9.78 -17.12
CA LEU A 385 -41.87 -10.24 -17.53
C LEU A 385 -42.46 -11.21 -16.51
N GLU A 386 -41.69 -12.21 -16.07
CA GLU A 386 -42.14 -13.24 -15.12
C GLU A 386 -42.48 -12.62 -13.74
N ARG A 387 -41.65 -11.72 -13.24
CA ARG A 387 -41.72 -11.22 -11.85
C ARG A 387 -42.57 -9.96 -11.71
N MET A 388 -42.65 -9.11 -12.73
CA MET A 388 -43.38 -7.83 -12.69
C MET A 388 -44.53 -7.78 -13.69
N GLY A 389 -44.65 -8.73 -14.60
CA GLY A 389 -45.66 -8.72 -15.67
C GLY A 389 -45.43 -7.61 -16.71
N ILE A 390 -44.22 -7.07 -16.81
CA ILE A 390 -43.89 -5.92 -17.67
C ILE A 390 -43.02 -6.39 -18.84
N VAL A 391 -43.31 -5.91 -20.02
CA VAL A 391 -42.51 -6.10 -21.24
C VAL A 391 -41.55 -4.91 -21.39
N ILE A 392 -40.25 -5.16 -21.42
CA ILE A 392 -39.19 -4.15 -21.63
C ILE A 392 -38.41 -4.37 -22.92
#